data_73b47bb390de7a8eb4e75216c5ad6c4b
#
_entry.id   73b47bb390de7a8eb4e75216c5ad6c4b
#
_cell.length_a   1.000
_cell.length_b   1.000
_cell.length_c   1.000
_cell.angle_alpha   90.00
_cell.angle_beta   90.00
_cell.angle_gamma   90.00
#
_symmetry.space_group_name_H-M   'P 1'
#
loop_
_entity.id
_entity.type
_entity.pdbx_description
1 polymer ?
#
loop_
_entity_poly.entity_id
_entity_poly.type
_entity_poly.pdbx_seq_one_letter_code
_entity_poly.pdbx_strand_id
1 'polypeptide(L)'
;EGISKKGLESLKSKANLDYDKLSILLSTTRATLINKKGAEHFNPTLSEKIVSIADLYSYGFEVFEDENKFNQWVFRPNRALGGKQPFELLDNQFGREEVKSLIGRIDYGVYS
;
A
#
# COMPACT_ATOMS: atom_id res chain seq x y z
N GLU A 1 -5.21 16.44 11.37
CA GLU A 1 -6.27 15.61 10.86
C GLU A 1 -5.78 14.23 10.53
N GLY A 2 -6.66 13.30 10.66
CA GLY A 2 -6.34 11.92 10.38
C GLY A 2 -7.17 11.37 9.23
N ILE A 3 -6.86 10.14 8.85
CA ILE A 3 -7.63 9.42 7.84
C ILE A 3 -8.83 8.77 8.53
N SER A 4 -9.98 8.88 7.90
CA SER A 4 -11.20 8.26 8.39
C SER A 4 -11.33 6.83 7.87
N LYS A 5 -12.31 6.11 8.42
CA LYS A 5 -12.62 4.78 7.92
C LYS A 5 -12.96 4.80 6.43
N LYS A 6 -13.59 5.87 5.97
CA LYS A 6 -13.89 6.02 4.55
C LYS A 6 -12.62 6.05 3.70
N GLY A 7 -11.59 6.75 4.17
CA GLY A 7 -10.32 6.78 3.47
C GLY A 7 -9.66 5.41 3.41
N LEU A 8 -9.74 4.67 4.51
CA LEU A 8 -9.21 3.31 4.54
C LEU A 8 -9.98 2.39 3.59
N GLU A 9 -11.30 2.51 3.57
CA GLU A 9 -12.14 1.70 2.69
C GLU A 9 -11.82 1.99 1.22
N SER A 10 -11.54 3.25 0.89
CA SER A 10 -11.14 3.61 -0.45
C SER A 10 -9.85 2.91 -0.85
N LEU A 11 -8.85 2.92 0.02
CA LEU A 11 -7.60 2.21 -0.23
C LEU A 11 -7.84 0.71 -0.37
N LYS A 12 -8.63 0.15 0.55
CA LYS A 12 -8.95 -1.27 0.55
C LYS A 12 -9.53 -1.70 -0.80
N SER A 13 -10.46 -0.89 -1.31
CA SER A 13 -11.13 -1.21 -2.56
C SER A 13 -10.20 -1.12 -3.75
N LYS A 14 -9.45 -0.04 -3.85
CA LYS A 14 -8.55 0.19 -4.99
C LYS A 14 -7.39 -0.80 -5.02
N ALA A 15 -6.85 -1.11 -3.86
CA ALA A 15 -5.73 -2.04 -3.76
C ALA A 15 -6.19 -3.51 -3.75
N ASN A 16 -7.50 -3.72 -3.72
CA ASN A 16 -8.09 -5.07 -3.70
C ASN A 16 -7.54 -5.90 -2.55
N LEU A 17 -7.55 -5.31 -1.35
CA LEU A 17 -7.05 -5.96 -0.14
C LEU A 17 -8.22 -6.28 0.79
N ASP A 18 -8.09 -7.37 1.54
CA ASP A 18 -9.05 -7.66 2.60
C ASP A 18 -8.50 -7.12 3.93
N TYR A 19 -9.30 -7.22 5.00
CA TYR A 19 -8.88 -6.71 6.30
C TYR A 19 -7.71 -7.49 6.88
N ASP A 20 -7.55 -8.75 6.52
CA ASP A 20 -6.38 -9.53 6.97
C ASP A 20 -5.09 -8.92 6.41
N LYS A 21 -5.08 -8.66 5.11
CA LYS A 21 -3.92 -8.06 4.46
C LYS A 21 -3.68 -6.63 4.94
N LEU A 22 -4.76 -5.86 5.14
CA LEU A 22 -4.62 -4.51 5.67
C LEU A 22 -4.03 -4.51 7.07
N SER A 23 -4.44 -5.45 7.92
CA SER A 23 -3.92 -5.50 9.28
C SER A 23 -2.42 -5.82 9.28
N ILE A 24 -1.98 -6.69 8.39
CA ILE A 24 -0.56 -6.98 8.23
C ILE A 24 0.18 -5.74 7.73
N LEU A 25 -0.35 -5.14 6.68
CA LEU A 25 0.25 -3.98 6.03
C LEU A 25 0.40 -2.80 6.99
N LEU A 26 -0.60 -2.59 7.83
CA LEU A 26 -0.65 -1.45 8.74
C LEU A 26 -0.13 -1.79 10.14
N SER A 27 0.27 -3.03 10.37
CA SER A 27 0.79 -3.51 11.65
C SER A 27 -0.18 -3.20 12.79
N THR A 28 -1.46 -3.49 12.57
CA THR A 28 -2.49 -3.27 13.58
C THR A 28 -3.48 -4.43 13.53
N THR A 29 -4.44 -4.45 14.45
CA THR A 29 -5.41 -5.53 14.49
C THR A 29 -6.57 -5.26 13.54
N ARG A 30 -7.21 -6.33 13.08
CA ARG A 30 -8.42 -6.19 12.29
C ARG A 30 -9.50 -5.43 13.04
N ALA A 31 -9.61 -5.70 14.34
CA ALA A 31 -10.62 -5.03 15.17
C ALA A 31 -10.45 -3.52 15.15
N THR A 32 -9.21 -3.04 15.24
CA THR A 32 -8.93 -1.60 15.18
C THR A 32 -9.44 -1.00 13.89
N LEU A 33 -9.24 -1.70 12.78
CA LEU A 33 -9.64 -1.19 11.47
C LEU A 33 -11.15 -1.29 11.28
N ILE A 34 -11.74 -2.43 11.67
CA ILE A 34 -13.17 -2.70 11.43
C ILE A 34 -14.05 -1.85 12.35
N ASN A 35 -13.64 -1.67 13.61
CA ASN A 35 -14.47 -1.01 14.59
C ASN A 35 -14.47 0.51 14.52
N LYS A 36 -13.56 1.11 13.74
CA LYS A 36 -13.60 2.55 13.52
C LYS A 36 -14.86 2.88 12.75
N LYS A 37 -15.52 3.95 13.15
CA LYS A 37 -16.82 4.30 12.55
C LYS A 37 -16.70 5.53 11.65
N GLY A 38 -17.36 5.44 10.51
CA GLY A 38 -17.66 6.52 9.61
C GLY A 38 -16.66 7.65 9.52
N ALA A 39 -17.00 8.75 10.17
CA ALA A 39 -16.20 9.96 10.11
C ALA A 39 -15.08 9.99 11.15
N GLU A 40 -15.01 9.00 12.04
CA GLU A 40 -13.93 8.95 13.02
C GLU A 40 -12.59 8.75 12.32
N HIS A 41 -11.56 9.39 12.86
CA HIS A 41 -10.23 9.31 12.29
C HIS A 41 -9.36 8.33 13.06
N PHE A 42 -8.45 7.68 12.36
CA PHE A 42 -7.41 6.89 13.00
C PHE A 42 -6.39 7.82 13.62
N ASN A 43 -5.57 7.29 14.55
CA ASN A 43 -4.56 8.12 15.21
C ASN A 43 -3.54 8.63 14.16
N PRO A 44 -2.76 9.67 14.51
CA PRO A 44 -1.85 10.28 13.52
C PRO A 44 -0.84 9.32 12.92
N THR A 45 -0.26 8.44 13.74
CA THR A 45 0.76 7.51 13.25
C THR A 45 0.17 6.56 12.20
N LEU A 46 -0.99 5.99 12.51
CA LEU A 46 -1.65 5.07 11.59
C LEU A 46 -2.14 5.81 10.35
N SER A 47 -2.64 7.04 10.53
CA SER A 47 -3.10 7.86 9.40
C SER A 47 -1.96 8.16 8.44
N GLU A 48 -0.78 8.53 8.95
CA GLU A 48 0.38 8.80 8.11
C GLU A 48 0.77 7.57 7.30
N LYS A 49 0.71 6.41 7.94
CA LYS A 49 1.05 5.16 7.26
C LYS A 49 0.06 4.86 6.14
N ILE A 50 -1.23 5.04 6.41
CA ILE A 50 -2.27 4.84 5.39
C ILE A 50 -2.03 5.77 4.21
N VAL A 51 -1.76 7.06 4.47
CA VAL A 51 -1.50 8.03 3.40
C VAL A 51 -0.28 7.63 2.60
N SER A 52 0.80 7.24 3.26
CA SER A 52 2.04 6.84 2.60
C SER A 52 1.80 5.66 1.66
N ILE A 53 1.03 4.67 2.12
CA ILE A 53 0.73 3.49 1.32
C ILE A 53 -0.21 3.86 0.17
N ALA A 54 -1.20 4.71 0.42
CA ALA A 54 -2.11 5.17 -0.63
C ALA A 54 -1.36 5.92 -1.73
N ASP A 55 -0.39 6.75 -1.34
CA ASP A 55 0.43 7.48 -2.31
C ASP A 55 1.25 6.52 -3.17
N LEU A 56 1.81 5.49 -2.55
CA LEU A 56 2.58 4.50 -3.28
C LEU A 56 1.70 3.76 -4.28
N TYR A 57 0.49 3.37 -3.87
CA TYR A 57 -0.43 2.70 -4.77
C TYR A 57 -0.86 3.62 -5.92
N SER A 58 -1.13 4.90 -5.63
CA SER A 58 -1.48 5.85 -6.68
C SER A 58 -0.37 5.96 -7.72
N TYR A 59 0.87 6.04 -7.26
CA TYR A 59 2.02 6.09 -8.16
C TYR A 59 2.12 4.80 -8.99
N GLY A 60 1.94 3.66 -8.34
CA GLY A 60 1.97 2.38 -9.06
C GLY A 60 0.87 2.27 -10.11
N PHE A 61 -0.34 2.69 -9.77
CA PHE A 61 -1.44 2.67 -10.72
C PHE A 61 -1.15 3.55 -11.93
N GLU A 62 -0.53 4.70 -11.69
CA GLU A 62 -0.19 5.63 -12.76
C GLU A 62 0.87 5.03 -13.68
N VAL A 63 1.92 4.48 -13.11
CA VAL A 63 3.03 3.92 -13.90
C VAL A 63 2.60 2.68 -14.67
N PHE A 64 1.82 1.82 -14.04
CA PHE A 64 1.37 0.58 -14.68
C PHE A 64 0.18 0.80 -15.61
N GLU A 65 -0.51 1.95 -15.46
CA GLU A 65 -1.69 2.31 -16.26
C GLU A 65 -2.82 1.28 -16.15
N ASP A 66 -2.83 0.50 -15.07
CA ASP A 66 -3.82 -0.55 -14.86
C ASP A 66 -3.74 -0.98 -13.40
N GLU A 67 -4.82 -0.73 -12.65
CA GLU A 67 -4.84 -1.06 -11.22
C GLU A 67 -4.65 -2.55 -11.00
N ASN A 68 -5.27 -3.37 -11.83
CA ASN A 68 -5.16 -4.82 -11.67
C ASN A 68 -3.74 -5.32 -11.87
N LYS A 69 -3.05 -4.76 -12.86
CA LYS A 69 -1.66 -5.14 -13.10
C LYS A 69 -0.77 -4.80 -11.92
N PHE A 70 -0.92 -3.59 -11.38
CA PHE A 70 -0.14 -3.20 -10.22
C PHE A 70 -0.49 -4.06 -9.01
N ASN A 71 -1.78 -4.29 -8.77
CA ASN A 71 -2.21 -5.10 -7.64
C ASN A 71 -1.69 -6.52 -7.70
N GLN A 72 -1.54 -7.07 -8.90
CA GLN A 72 -0.93 -8.39 -9.08
C GLN A 72 0.56 -8.33 -8.86
N TRP A 73 1.19 -7.27 -9.35
CA TRP A 73 2.64 -7.10 -9.26
C TRP A 73 3.13 -7.07 -7.81
N VAL A 74 2.37 -6.44 -6.91
CA VAL A 74 2.81 -6.33 -5.51
C VAL A 74 2.89 -7.70 -4.81
N PHE A 75 2.25 -8.72 -5.35
CA PHE A 75 2.28 -10.06 -4.78
C PHE A 75 3.19 -11.03 -5.54
N ARG A 76 3.98 -10.53 -6.46
CA ARG A 76 4.95 -11.36 -7.21
C ARG A 76 6.33 -11.23 -6.61
N PRO A 77 7.02 -12.35 -6.39
CA PRO A 77 8.42 -12.27 -5.98
C PRO A 77 9.23 -11.48 -7.01
N ASN A 78 10.10 -10.61 -6.52
CA ASN A 78 10.85 -9.70 -7.39
C ASN A 78 12.34 -9.85 -7.12
N ARG A 79 13.09 -10.04 -8.19
CA ARG A 79 14.54 -10.25 -8.10
C ARG A 79 15.26 -9.07 -7.47
N ALA A 80 14.84 -7.85 -7.82
CA ALA A 80 15.46 -6.65 -7.29
C ALA A 80 15.24 -6.51 -5.79
N LEU A 81 14.29 -7.27 -5.22
CA LEU A 81 13.99 -7.26 -3.80
C LEU A 81 14.46 -8.54 -3.11
N GLY A 82 15.42 -9.23 -3.71
CA GLY A 82 15.93 -10.46 -3.14
C GLY A 82 14.94 -11.61 -3.19
N GLY A 83 14.01 -11.58 -4.11
CA GLY A 83 13.00 -12.62 -4.24
C GLY A 83 11.76 -12.38 -3.39
N LYS A 84 11.72 -11.26 -2.67
CA LYS A 84 10.54 -10.94 -1.87
C LYS A 84 9.47 -10.27 -2.74
N GLN A 85 8.23 -10.40 -2.28
CA GLN A 85 7.13 -9.67 -2.90
C GLN A 85 7.19 -8.21 -2.46
N PRO A 86 6.88 -7.27 -3.35
CA PRO A 86 6.81 -5.86 -2.93
C PRO A 86 5.90 -5.66 -1.71
N PHE A 87 4.78 -6.38 -1.65
CA PHE A 87 3.84 -6.27 -0.54
C PHE A 87 4.51 -6.50 0.81
N GLU A 88 5.46 -7.43 0.89
CA GLU A 88 6.16 -7.76 2.14
C GLU A 88 6.99 -6.61 2.68
N LEU A 89 7.31 -5.63 1.84
CA LEU A 89 8.15 -4.51 2.22
C LEU A 89 7.36 -3.24 2.56
N LEU A 90 6.04 -3.27 2.39
CA LEU A 90 5.24 -2.04 2.51
C LEU A 90 4.90 -1.65 3.94
N ASP A 91 5.17 -2.51 4.92
CA ASP A 91 4.79 -2.24 6.30
C ASP A 91 5.73 -1.26 7.02
N ASN A 92 6.85 -0.90 6.39
CA ASN A 92 7.77 0.08 6.98
C ASN A 92 8.26 1.05 5.91
N GLN A 93 8.77 2.19 6.37
CA GLN A 93 9.13 3.27 5.47
C GLN A 93 10.29 2.93 4.54
N PHE A 94 11.31 2.25 5.04
CA PHE A 94 12.43 1.84 4.19
C PHE A 94 11.97 0.96 3.05
N GLY A 95 11.10 0.00 3.37
CA GLY A 95 10.56 -0.91 2.37
C GLY A 95 9.72 -0.17 1.34
N ARG A 96 8.89 0.77 1.81
CA ARG A 96 8.07 1.56 0.89
C ARG A 96 8.94 2.36 -0.06
N GLU A 97 10.03 2.94 0.44
CA GLU A 97 10.94 3.72 -0.42
C GLU A 97 11.65 2.82 -1.43
N GLU A 98 12.00 1.62 -1.03
CA GLU A 98 12.60 0.65 -1.94
C GLU A 98 11.63 0.30 -3.08
N VAL A 99 10.38 0.04 -2.73
CA VAL A 99 9.38 -0.30 -3.73
C VAL A 99 9.11 0.89 -4.64
N LYS A 100 9.05 2.11 -4.10
CA LYS A 100 8.86 3.32 -4.91
C LYS A 100 10.02 3.50 -5.89
N SER A 101 11.24 3.25 -5.47
CA SER A 101 12.40 3.31 -6.36
C SER A 101 12.28 2.31 -7.49
N LEU A 102 11.81 1.12 -7.18
CA LEU A 102 11.62 0.07 -8.19
C LEU A 102 10.54 0.49 -9.20
N ILE A 103 9.42 1.04 -8.72
CA ILE A 103 8.38 1.57 -9.60
C ILE A 103 8.95 2.66 -10.49
N GLY A 104 9.79 3.54 -9.92
CA GLY A 104 10.43 4.60 -10.67
C GLY A 104 11.30 4.11 -11.80
N ARG A 105 12.00 3.00 -11.59
CA ARG A 105 12.81 2.41 -12.65
C ARG A 105 11.94 1.89 -13.80
N ILE A 106 10.81 1.32 -13.46
CA ILE A 106 9.85 0.86 -14.47
C ILE A 106 9.32 2.07 -15.24
N ASP A 107 8.98 3.16 -14.52
CA ASP A 107 8.45 4.39 -15.09
C ASP A 107 9.39 4.98 -16.12
N TYR A 108 10.70 4.98 -15.82
CA TYR A 108 11.69 5.57 -16.73
C TYR A 108 12.16 4.60 -17.81
N GLY A 109 11.64 3.40 -17.84
CA GLY A 109 12.02 2.43 -18.84
C GLY A 109 13.44 1.91 -18.70
N VAL A 110 14.08 2.11 -17.55
CA VAL A 110 15.44 1.62 -17.30
C VAL A 110 15.43 0.15 -16.95
N TYR A 111 14.28 -0.33 -16.56
CA TYR A 111 14.10 -1.68 -16.12
C TYR A 111 13.66 -2.54 -17.30
N SER A 112 14.40 -3.54 -17.62
CA SER A 112 14.03 -4.37 -18.76
C SER A 112 14.33 -5.83 -18.48
#